data_030c6f7c3ac98580363b7cfd671036d4
#
_entry.id   030c6f7c3ac98580363b7cfd671036d4
#
_cell.length_a   1.000
_cell.length_b   1.000
_cell.length_c   1.000
_cell.angle_alpha   90.00
_cell.angle_beta   90.00
_cell.angle_gamma   90.00
#
_symmetry.space_group_name_H-M   'P 1'
#
loop_
_entity.id
_entity.type
_entity.pdbx_description
1 polymer ?
#
loop_
_entity_poly.entity_id
_entity_poly.type
_entity_poly.pdbx_seq_one_letter_code
_entity_poly.pdbx_strand_id
1 'polypeptide(L)'
;MIIVAENLKKSFGNIQAVDGINLEIPKGQIVGLLGPNGAGKSTTISMISTLYKPTSGKLYFDGKDIIKEPKWIKPHLGYVPQEIALYQTLSGYENLKYFGGLYGLSGAELKKRIEKVSEIIGINDRLKDKVEHYSGGMKRRINIGVALLHNPKIIIMDEPTVGIDPQSRNHILETVKLLNEQGMTVIYTSHYMEEVEAICQNVYIMDHGKIIASGTQEALIDQSDSHTSIHLKFDDNVKNRIDQFKQIKNVMAVTAVEDDEMVILAGGNGNSQKEIIRAIMEMEIGLVSFDVTKPNLEQVFLKLTGRGLRD
;
A
#
# COMPACT_ATOMS: atom_id res chain seq x y z
N MET A 1 6.71 1.19 19.12
CA MET A 1 7.05 1.41 17.70
C MET A 1 8.32 0.62 17.36
N ILE A 2 8.44 0.13 16.12
CA ILE A 2 9.66 -0.51 15.63
C ILE A 2 10.55 0.48 14.88
N ILE A 3 9.95 1.42 14.14
CA ILE A 3 10.63 2.56 13.51
C ILE A 3 10.03 3.85 14.06
N VAL A 4 10.88 4.83 14.36
CA VAL A 4 10.49 6.20 14.69
C VAL A 4 11.40 7.15 13.93
N ALA A 5 10.82 8.02 13.12
CA ALA A 5 11.52 9.11 12.44
C ALA A 5 10.99 10.44 12.96
N GLU A 6 11.89 11.36 13.36
CA GLU A 6 11.57 12.67 13.88
C GLU A 6 12.22 13.75 13.02
N ASN A 7 11.39 14.59 12.41
CA ASN A 7 11.82 15.71 11.56
C ASN A 7 12.89 15.28 10.52
N LEU A 8 12.67 14.13 9.88
CA LEU A 8 13.63 13.49 8.98
C LEU A 8 13.70 14.26 7.67
N LYS A 9 14.91 14.65 7.24
CA LYS A 9 15.14 15.42 6.02
C LYS A 9 16.19 14.78 5.14
N LYS A 10 16.01 14.91 3.82
CA LYS A 10 17.00 14.52 2.83
C LYS A 10 17.04 15.49 1.66
N SER A 11 18.22 16.05 1.42
CA SER A 11 18.49 16.90 0.26
C SER A 11 19.54 16.24 -0.63
N PHE A 12 19.41 16.41 -1.93
CA PHE A 12 20.39 16.07 -2.95
C PHE A 12 20.71 17.36 -3.73
N GLY A 13 21.85 17.99 -3.39
CA GLY A 13 22.13 19.33 -3.87
C GLY A 13 21.03 20.32 -3.48
N ASN A 14 20.42 20.95 -4.46
CA ASN A 14 19.34 21.92 -4.26
C ASN A 14 17.93 21.28 -4.17
N ILE A 15 17.81 19.96 -4.35
CA ILE A 15 16.53 19.27 -4.35
C ILE A 15 16.25 18.72 -2.94
N GLN A 16 15.18 19.20 -2.30
CA GLN A 16 14.69 18.70 -1.03
C GLN A 16 13.76 17.51 -1.28
N ALA A 17 14.32 16.30 -1.27
CA ALA A 17 13.56 15.07 -1.58
C ALA A 17 12.66 14.62 -0.42
N VAL A 18 13.07 14.90 0.83
CA VAL A 18 12.26 14.67 2.06
C VAL A 18 12.44 15.86 2.97
N ASP A 19 11.33 16.46 3.42
CA ASP A 19 11.32 17.71 4.18
C ASP A 19 10.58 17.59 5.52
N GLY A 20 11.30 17.11 6.52
CA GLY A 20 10.85 17.15 7.92
C GLY A 20 9.71 16.18 8.23
N ILE A 21 9.77 14.96 7.71
CA ILE A 21 8.73 13.95 7.98
C ILE A 21 8.86 13.39 9.40
N ASN A 22 7.69 13.10 9.98
CA ASN A 22 7.56 12.31 11.22
C ASN A 22 6.83 11.01 10.86
N LEU A 23 7.41 9.87 11.23
CA LEU A 23 6.89 8.55 10.88
C LEU A 23 7.04 7.61 12.07
N GLU A 24 5.97 6.92 12.41
CA GLU A 24 5.94 5.91 13.47
C GLU A 24 5.38 4.60 12.93
N ILE A 25 6.18 3.57 12.90
CA ILE A 25 5.78 2.23 12.45
C ILE A 25 5.56 1.33 13.66
N PRO A 26 4.32 0.89 13.92
CA PRO A 26 4.03 -0.08 14.98
C PRO A 26 4.62 -1.46 14.66
N LYS A 27 4.98 -2.23 15.70
CA LYS A 27 5.40 -3.63 15.53
C LYS A 27 4.23 -4.49 15.07
N GLY A 28 4.47 -5.42 14.16
CA GLY A 28 3.49 -6.41 13.72
C GLY A 28 2.35 -5.83 12.90
N GLN A 29 2.54 -4.70 12.25
CA GLN A 29 1.55 -4.11 11.34
C GLN A 29 2.10 -3.97 9.92
N ILE A 30 1.20 -3.93 8.95
CA ILE A 30 1.49 -3.52 7.59
C ILE A 30 1.18 -2.02 7.49
N VAL A 31 2.20 -1.22 7.18
CA VAL A 31 2.08 0.22 7.03
C VAL A 31 2.31 0.60 5.58
N GLY A 32 1.31 1.24 4.96
CA GLY A 32 1.36 1.75 3.61
C GLY A 32 2.06 3.12 3.55
N LEU A 33 2.94 3.31 2.57
CA LEU A 33 3.51 4.61 2.24
C LEU A 33 3.09 4.96 0.82
N LEU A 34 2.10 5.83 0.70
CA LEU A 34 1.47 6.26 -0.55
C LEU A 34 2.01 7.60 -1.01
N GLY A 35 1.92 7.85 -2.30
CA GLY A 35 2.23 9.15 -2.89
C GLY A 35 2.58 9.02 -4.37
N PRO A 36 2.53 10.11 -5.14
CA PRO A 36 2.89 10.10 -6.55
C PRO A 36 4.38 9.87 -6.75
N ASN A 37 4.79 9.70 -7.99
CA ASN A 37 6.20 9.65 -8.35
C ASN A 37 6.89 10.96 -7.94
N GLY A 38 8.07 10.85 -7.32
CA GLY A 38 8.78 12.02 -6.78
C GLY A 38 8.30 12.53 -5.43
N ALA A 39 7.27 11.93 -4.79
CA ALA A 39 6.81 12.34 -3.46
C ALA A 39 7.82 12.13 -2.32
N GLY A 40 8.90 11.39 -2.55
CA GLY A 40 9.94 11.11 -1.53
C GLY A 40 9.86 9.72 -0.91
N LYS A 41 8.95 8.84 -1.34
CA LYS A 41 8.76 7.48 -0.80
C LYS A 41 10.05 6.66 -0.80
N SER A 42 10.63 6.40 -1.97
CA SER A 42 11.86 5.59 -2.12
C SER A 42 13.07 6.22 -1.41
N THR A 43 13.12 7.57 -1.33
CA THR A 43 14.14 8.27 -0.54
C THR A 43 13.95 8.01 0.95
N THR A 44 12.72 8.07 1.45
CA THR A 44 12.39 7.75 2.85
C THR A 44 12.74 6.32 3.20
N ILE A 45 12.37 5.36 2.35
CA ILE A 45 12.73 3.95 2.50
C ILE A 45 14.23 3.74 2.46
N SER A 46 14.95 4.42 1.56
CA SER A 46 16.41 4.34 1.48
C SER A 46 17.10 4.89 2.73
N MET A 47 16.50 5.86 3.42
CA MET A 47 17.00 6.31 4.73
C MET A 47 16.72 5.27 5.82
N ILE A 48 15.52 4.70 5.87
CA ILE A 48 15.15 3.66 6.86
C ILE A 48 16.01 2.41 6.67
N SER A 49 16.27 2.00 5.44
CA SER A 49 17.15 0.86 5.12
C SER A 49 18.64 1.17 5.25
N THR A 50 18.99 2.39 5.68
CA THR A 50 20.38 2.88 5.83
C THR A 50 21.19 2.92 4.54
N LEU A 51 20.56 2.88 3.38
CA LEU A 51 21.20 3.10 2.07
C LEU A 51 21.61 4.57 1.90
N TYR A 52 20.75 5.50 2.40
CA TYR A 52 21.07 6.92 2.43
C TYR A 52 21.12 7.43 3.87
N LYS A 53 22.16 8.23 4.17
CA LYS A 53 22.21 8.98 5.41
C LYS A 53 21.27 10.20 5.30
N PRO A 54 20.39 10.46 6.29
CA PRO A 54 19.63 11.70 6.36
C PRO A 54 20.51 12.93 6.35
N THR A 55 20.01 14.04 5.82
CA THR A 55 20.66 15.35 5.92
C THR A 55 20.51 15.91 7.33
N SER A 56 19.33 15.71 7.94
CA SER A 56 19.04 16.05 9.33
C SER A 56 17.85 15.25 9.86
N GLY A 57 17.53 15.40 11.15
CA GLY A 57 16.50 14.68 11.85
C GLY A 57 17.04 13.47 12.60
N LYS A 58 16.13 12.64 13.12
CA LYS A 58 16.49 11.44 13.89
C LYS A 58 15.76 10.24 13.32
N LEU A 59 16.36 9.06 13.45
CA LEU A 59 15.80 7.80 12.97
C LEU A 59 16.18 6.68 13.91
N TYR A 60 15.17 6.04 14.50
CA TYR A 60 15.34 4.97 15.46
C TYR A 60 14.75 3.65 14.93
N PHE A 61 15.43 2.56 15.20
CA PHE A 61 14.94 1.21 15.04
C PHE A 61 14.98 0.48 16.39
N ASP A 62 13.82 0.00 16.85
CA ASP A 62 13.68 -0.69 18.16
C ASP A 62 14.34 0.10 19.32
N GLY A 63 14.17 1.43 19.30
CA GLY A 63 14.72 2.38 20.27
C GLY A 63 16.18 2.79 20.08
N LYS A 64 16.91 2.20 19.11
CA LYS A 64 18.31 2.56 18.81
C LYS A 64 18.41 3.55 17.65
N ASP A 65 19.29 4.53 17.79
CA ASP A 65 19.62 5.52 16.75
C ASP A 65 20.42 4.85 15.60
N ILE A 66 19.73 4.57 14.50
CA ILE A 66 20.33 3.90 13.33
C ILE A 66 21.09 4.84 12.40
N ILE A 67 21.06 6.16 12.65
CA ILE A 67 21.94 7.11 11.95
C ILE A 67 23.36 6.99 12.51
N LYS A 68 23.49 6.76 13.82
CA LYS A 68 24.78 6.55 14.49
C LYS A 68 25.27 5.12 14.34
N GLU A 69 24.36 4.13 14.43
CA GLU A 69 24.66 2.72 14.39
C GLU A 69 23.93 2.02 13.22
N PRO A 70 24.24 2.35 11.93
CA PRO A 70 23.49 1.84 10.78
C PRO A 70 23.60 0.32 10.57
N LYS A 71 24.62 -0.32 11.14
CA LYS A 71 24.78 -1.78 11.09
C LYS A 71 23.76 -2.52 11.96
N TRP A 72 23.17 -1.86 12.95
CA TRP A 72 22.22 -2.47 13.89
C TRP A 72 20.94 -2.99 13.23
N ILE A 73 20.38 -2.23 12.28
CA ILE A 73 19.13 -2.62 11.62
C ILE A 73 19.31 -3.77 10.61
N LYS A 74 20.50 -3.90 10.00
CA LYS A 74 20.72 -4.80 8.85
C LYS A 74 20.34 -6.27 9.11
N PRO A 75 20.65 -6.90 10.25
CA PRO A 75 20.24 -8.28 10.55
C PRO A 75 18.73 -8.42 10.80
N HIS A 76 18.02 -7.31 11.00
CA HIS A 76 16.61 -7.30 11.36
C HIS A 76 15.71 -6.80 10.22
N LEU A 77 16.29 -6.36 9.10
CA LEU A 77 15.60 -5.74 7.98
C LEU A 77 15.72 -6.60 6.72
N GLY A 78 14.59 -7.02 6.17
CA GLY A 78 14.48 -7.46 4.78
C GLY A 78 14.17 -6.29 3.88
N TYR A 79 14.82 -6.20 2.72
CA TYR A 79 14.55 -5.15 1.74
C TYR A 79 14.29 -5.76 0.36
N VAL A 80 13.14 -5.45 -0.20
CA VAL A 80 12.72 -5.84 -1.55
C VAL A 80 12.69 -4.57 -2.41
N PRO A 81 13.72 -4.34 -3.24
CA PRO A 81 13.77 -3.16 -4.10
C PRO A 81 12.75 -3.26 -5.25
N GLN A 82 12.42 -2.14 -5.85
CA GLN A 82 11.56 -2.04 -7.03
C GLN A 82 12.13 -2.84 -8.22
N GLU A 83 13.43 -2.76 -8.45
CA GLU A 83 14.12 -3.56 -9.45
C GLU A 83 14.41 -4.98 -8.95
N ILE A 84 14.45 -5.93 -9.87
CA ILE A 84 14.80 -7.32 -9.55
C ILE A 84 16.30 -7.44 -9.31
N ALA A 85 16.68 -7.70 -8.06
CA ALA A 85 18.06 -7.83 -7.61
C ALA A 85 18.50 -9.31 -7.54
N LEU A 86 18.45 -10.01 -8.68
CA LEU A 86 18.78 -11.44 -8.79
C LEU A 86 19.79 -11.72 -9.90
N TYR A 87 20.58 -12.74 -9.74
CA TYR A 87 21.44 -13.28 -10.77
C TYR A 87 20.62 -14.11 -11.77
N GLN A 88 20.38 -13.57 -12.95
CA GLN A 88 19.51 -14.16 -13.98
C GLN A 88 20.00 -15.53 -14.48
N THR A 89 21.31 -15.73 -14.54
CA THR A 89 21.97 -16.96 -15.02
C THR A 89 21.99 -18.09 -13.99
N LEU A 90 21.70 -17.78 -12.73
CA LEU A 90 21.60 -18.76 -11.64
C LEU A 90 20.15 -19.24 -11.49
N SER A 91 19.98 -20.44 -10.94
CA SER A 91 18.67 -20.95 -10.55
C SER A 91 18.10 -20.18 -9.35
N GLY A 92 16.79 -20.34 -9.08
CA GLY A 92 16.16 -19.78 -7.89
C GLY A 92 16.82 -20.28 -6.61
N TYR A 93 17.16 -21.59 -6.54
CA TYR A 93 17.87 -22.18 -5.41
C TYR A 93 19.27 -21.57 -5.21
N GLU A 94 20.03 -21.41 -6.29
CA GLU A 94 21.38 -20.82 -6.21
C GLU A 94 21.35 -19.37 -5.79
N ASN A 95 20.36 -18.58 -6.25
CA ASN A 95 20.15 -17.22 -5.76
C ASN A 95 19.89 -17.21 -4.25
N LEU A 96 18.91 -18.01 -3.76
CA LEU A 96 18.63 -18.10 -2.32
C LEU A 96 19.85 -18.58 -1.52
N LYS A 97 20.61 -19.55 -2.04
CA LYS A 97 21.84 -20.06 -1.42
C LYS A 97 22.91 -18.97 -1.35
N TYR A 98 23.13 -18.24 -2.42
CA TYR A 98 24.11 -17.15 -2.47
C TYR A 98 23.80 -16.05 -1.46
N PHE A 99 22.57 -15.51 -1.51
CA PHE A 99 22.17 -14.44 -0.60
C PHE A 99 22.09 -14.91 0.87
N GLY A 100 21.65 -16.14 1.14
CA GLY A 100 21.67 -16.71 2.47
C GLY A 100 23.09 -16.81 3.04
N GLY A 101 24.05 -17.16 2.20
CA GLY A 101 25.47 -17.16 2.55
C GLY A 101 26.01 -15.78 2.93
N LEU A 102 25.55 -14.71 2.29
CA LEU A 102 25.92 -13.33 2.65
C LEU A 102 25.43 -12.93 4.05
N TYR A 103 24.32 -13.53 4.52
CA TYR A 103 23.82 -13.38 5.89
C TYR A 103 24.47 -14.36 6.88
N GLY A 104 25.48 -15.13 6.46
CA GLY A 104 26.20 -16.08 7.31
C GLY A 104 25.53 -17.45 7.49
N LEU A 105 24.42 -17.71 6.77
CA LEU A 105 23.75 -18.99 6.80
C LEU A 105 24.55 -20.04 6.01
N SER A 106 24.68 -21.26 6.53
CA SER A 106 25.44 -22.34 5.88
C SER A 106 24.87 -23.73 6.21
N GLY A 107 25.32 -24.76 5.48
CA GLY A 107 25.02 -26.15 5.77
C GLY A 107 23.53 -26.48 5.87
N ALA A 108 23.15 -27.23 6.88
CA ALA A 108 21.77 -27.69 7.10
C ALA A 108 20.81 -26.54 7.44
N GLU A 109 21.30 -25.53 8.17
CA GLU A 109 20.50 -24.34 8.51
C GLU A 109 20.06 -23.58 7.25
N LEU A 110 21.00 -23.29 6.35
CA LEU A 110 20.70 -22.64 5.07
C LEU A 110 19.69 -23.44 4.25
N LYS A 111 19.89 -24.76 4.14
CA LYS A 111 18.97 -25.64 3.41
C LYS A 111 17.55 -25.56 3.97
N LYS A 112 17.39 -25.73 5.29
CA LYS A 112 16.10 -25.62 5.98
C LYS A 112 15.45 -24.24 5.79
N ARG A 113 16.28 -23.19 5.78
CA ARG A 113 15.78 -21.83 5.60
C ARG A 113 15.31 -21.60 4.16
N ILE A 114 16.03 -22.11 3.15
CA ILE A 114 15.60 -22.06 1.75
C ILE A 114 14.28 -22.81 1.56
N GLU A 115 14.14 -24.02 2.11
CA GLU A 115 12.90 -24.81 2.05
C GLU A 115 11.72 -23.99 2.61
N LYS A 116 11.85 -23.48 3.84
CA LYS A 116 10.80 -22.67 4.48
C LYS A 116 10.44 -21.41 3.67
N VAL A 117 11.43 -20.70 3.17
CA VAL A 117 11.20 -19.47 2.40
C VAL A 117 10.54 -19.81 1.06
N SER A 118 10.96 -20.86 0.38
CA SER A 118 10.38 -21.26 -0.91
C SER A 118 8.92 -21.68 -0.79
N GLU A 119 8.53 -22.28 0.35
CA GLU A 119 7.11 -22.55 0.69
C GLU A 119 6.32 -21.25 0.84
N ILE A 120 6.84 -20.29 1.61
CA ILE A 120 6.19 -18.99 1.85
C ILE A 120 5.92 -18.26 0.53
N ILE A 121 6.91 -18.23 -0.37
CA ILE A 121 6.79 -17.54 -1.66
C ILE A 121 6.17 -18.39 -2.77
N GLY A 122 5.81 -19.67 -2.49
CA GLY A 122 5.10 -20.57 -3.39
C GLY A 122 5.85 -20.88 -4.69
N ILE A 123 7.17 -21.22 -4.61
CA ILE A 123 7.97 -21.45 -5.82
C ILE A 123 8.82 -22.74 -5.75
N ASN A 124 8.47 -23.67 -4.85
CA ASN A 124 9.22 -24.91 -4.60
C ASN A 124 9.52 -25.72 -5.86
N ASP A 125 8.51 -25.89 -6.72
CA ASP A 125 8.60 -26.76 -7.90
C ASP A 125 9.51 -26.19 -8.99
N ARG A 126 9.82 -24.90 -8.90
CA ARG A 126 10.58 -24.18 -9.93
C ARG A 126 11.97 -23.72 -9.45
N LEU A 127 12.37 -24.04 -8.20
CA LEU A 127 13.64 -23.60 -7.62
C LEU A 127 14.88 -24.00 -8.41
N LYS A 128 14.82 -25.11 -9.14
CA LYS A 128 15.95 -25.61 -9.96
C LYS A 128 16.08 -24.91 -11.30
N ASP A 129 15.05 -24.19 -11.75
CA ASP A 129 15.08 -23.51 -13.02
C ASP A 129 15.88 -22.20 -12.89
N LYS A 130 16.54 -21.80 -13.97
CA LYS A 130 17.25 -20.52 -14.03
C LYS A 130 16.27 -19.35 -13.96
N VAL A 131 16.67 -18.28 -13.27
CA VAL A 131 15.84 -17.08 -13.10
C VAL A 131 15.55 -16.37 -14.42
N GLU A 132 16.40 -16.49 -15.43
CA GLU A 132 16.13 -15.95 -16.78
C GLU A 132 14.84 -16.51 -17.41
N HIS A 133 14.45 -17.74 -17.04
CA HIS A 133 13.22 -18.42 -17.53
C HIS A 133 11.99 -18.16 -16.66
N TYR A 134 12.12 -17.34 -15.60
CA TYR A 134 11.00 -17.02 -14.72
C TYR A 134 10.12 -15.91 -15.30
N SER A 135 8.81 -16.00 -15.05
CA SER A 135 7.91 -14.86 -15.25
C SER A 135 8.29 -13.68 -14.33
N GLY A 136 7.79 -12.48 -14.63
CA GLY A 136 7.99 -11.32 -13.76
C GLY A 136 7.56 -11.57 -12.31
N GLY A 137 6.39 -12.20 -12.14
CA GLY A 137 5.86 -12.58 -10.83
C GLY A 137 6.74 -13.59 -10.10
N MET A 138 7.28 -14.59 -10.79
CA MET A 138 8.22 -15.54 -10.21
C MET A 138 9.52 -14.88 -9.77
N LYS A 139 10.08 -13.98 -10.59
CA LYS A 139 11.26 -13.19 -10.24
C LYS A 139 11.03 -12.34 -8.99
N ARG A 140 9.87 -11.70 -8.91
CA ARG A 140 9.48 -10.90 -7.73
C ARG A 140 9.36 -11.75 -6.48
N ARG A 141 8.76 -12.94 -6.58
CA ARG A 141 8.63 -13.86 -5.44
C ARG A 141 10.00 -14.33 -4.93
N ILE A 142 10.95 -14.70 -5.79
CA ILE A 142 12.33 -15.00 -5.36
C ILE A 142 13.01 -13.79 -4.72
N ASN A 143 12.79 -12.58 -5.27
CA ASN A 143 13.33 -11.35 -4.68
C ASN A 143 12.82 -11.12 -3.25
N ILE A 144 11.52 -11.38 -3.00
CA ILE A 144 10.94 -11.41 -1.64
C ILE A 144 11.59 -12.51 -0.80
N GLY A 145 11.77 -13.72 -1.36
CA GLY A 145 12.42 -14.83 -0.69
C GLY A 145 13.82 -14.49 -0.19
N VAL A 146 14.62 -13.83 -1.00
CA VAL A 146 15.96 -13.34 -0.61
C VAL A 146 15.89 -12.45 0.63
N ALA A 147 14.93 -11.52 0.67
CA ALA A 147 14.75 -10.61 1.80
C ALA A 147 14.30 -11.32 3.10
N LEU A 148 13.78 -12.54 3.01
CA LEU A 148 13.27 -13.32 4.14
C LEU A 148 14.29 -14.31 4.72
N LEU A 149 15.41 -14.60 4.03
CA LEU A 149 16.35 -15.67 4.39
C LEU A 149 16.88 -15.56 5.81
N HIS A 150 17.23 -14.39 6.27
CA HIS A 150 17.83 -14.15 7.58
C HIS A 150 16.82 -13.92 8.71
N ASN A 151 15.53 -14.21 8.47
CA ASN A 151 14.44 -14.06 9.43
C ASN A 151 14.30 -12.65 10.02
N PRO A 152 14.11 -11.62 9.20
CA PRO A 152 14.05 -10.25 9.66
C PRO A 152 12.82 -9.98 10.54
N LYS A 153 12.89 -8.94 11.39
CA LYS A 153 11.76 -8.45 12.20
C LYS A 153 10.83 -7.55 11.40
N ILE A 154 11.37 -6.90 10.36
CA ILE A 154 10.68 -5.97 9.48
C ILE A 154 11.10 -6.22 8.04
N ILE A 155 10.16 -6.13 7.12
CA ILE A 155 10.43 -6.15 5.69
C ILE A 155 9.93 -4.84 5.05
N ILE A 156 10.73 -4.27 4.18
CA ILE A 156 10.35 -3.14 3.33
C ILE A 156 10.20 -3.64 1.92
N MET A 157 9.07 -3.34 1.30
CA MET A 157 8.77 -3.70 -0.08
C MET A 157 8.50 -2.42 -0.89
N ASP A 158 9.45 -2.09 -1.78
CA ASP A 158 9.36 -0.89 -2.61
C ASP A 158 8.67 -1.23 -3.94
N GLU A 159 7.39 -0.88 -4.05
CA GLU A 159 6.53 -1.12 -5.22
C GLU A 159 6.61 -2.57 -5.76
N PRO A 160 6.34 -3.59 -4.93
CA PRO A 160 6.66 -4.98 -5.27
C PRO A 160 5.80 -5.58 -6.38
N THR A 161 4.74 -4.91 -6.79
CA THR A 161 3.73 -5.41 -7.75
C THR A 161 3.74 -4.68 -9.09
N VAL A 162 4.62 -3.68 -9.25
CA VAL A 162 4.74 -2.92 -10.50
C VAL A 162 5.16 -3.82 -11.65
N GLY A 163 4.37 -3.78 -12.74
CA GLY A 163 4.64 -4.59 -13.94
C GLY A 163 4.36 -6.09 -13.78
N ILE A 164 3.62 -6.47 -12.74
CA ILE A 164 3.26 -7.86 -12.43
C ILE A 164 1.81 -8.13 -12.84
N ASP A 165 1.56 -9.32 -13.39
CA ASP A 165 0.21 -9.77 -13.76
C ASP A 165 -0.71 -9.88 -12.53
N PRO A 166 -2.07 -9.81 -12.71
CA PRO A 166 -3.02 -9.80 -11.60
C PRO A 166 -2.93 -11.04 -10.70
N GLN A 167 -2.67 -12.23 -11.26
CA GLN A 167 -2.58 -13.47 -10.48
C GLN A 167 -1.34 -13.46 -9.57
N SER A 168 -0.19 -13.08 -10.13
CA SER A 168 1.05 -12.95 -9.37
C SER A 168 0.97 -11.83 -8.32
N ARG A 169 0.27 -10.70 -8.64
CA ARG A 169 0.00 -9.62 -7.70
C ARG A 169 -0.76 -10.14 -6.48
N ASN A 170 -1.89 -10.83 -6.68
CA ASN A 170 -2.69 -11.38 -5.58
C ASN A 170 -1.86 -12.31 -4.70
N HIS A 171 -1.05 -13.18 -5.30
CA HIS A 171 -0.17 -14.07 -4.54
C HIS A 171 0.86 -13.31 -3.67
N ILE A 172 1.41 -12.20 -4.19
CA ILE A 172 2.33 -11.34 -3.42
C ILE A 172 1.58 -10.71 -2.23
N LEU A 173 0.37 -10.17 -2.43
CA LEU A 173 -0.44 -9.58 -1.37
C LEU A 173 -0.82 -10.60 -0.29
N GLU A 174 -1.18 -11.82 -0.67
CA GLU A 174 -1.42 -12.94 0.26
C GLU A 174 -0.16 -13.30 1.05
N THR A 175 1.00 -13.34 0.38
CA THR A 175 2.29 -13.56 1.04
C THR A 175 2.57 -12.48 2.09
N VAL A 176 2.29 -11.21 1.78
CA VAL A 176 2.46 -10.08 2.73
C VAL A 176 1.55 -10.25 3.94
N LYS A 177 0.27 -10.62 3.75
CA LYS A 177 -0.68 -10.90 4.84
C LYS A 177 -0.19 -12.04 5.73
N LEU A 178 0.22 -13.16 5.12
CA LEU A 178 0.75 -14.31 5.83
C LEU A 178 1.98 -13.96 6.69
N LEU A 179 2.91 -13.17 6.16
CA LEU A 179 4.08 -12.70 6.91
C LEU A 179 3.68 -11.84 8.10
N ASN A 180 2.69 -10.97 7.93
CA ASN A 180 2.20 -10.11 9.00
C ASN A 180 1.46 -10.92 10.08
N GLU A 181 0.64 -11.89 9.73
CA GLU A 181 -0.01 -12.83 10.66
C GLU A 181 1.02 -13.62 11.50
N GLN A 182 2.22 -13.86 10.97
CA GLN A 182 3.34 -14.44 11.70
C GLN A 182 4.09 -13.42 12.58
N GLY A 183 3.59 -12.18 12.69
CA GLY A 183 4.14 -11.12 13.54
C GLY A 183 5.19 -10.24 12.87
N MET A 184 5.45 -10.39 11.56
CA MET A 184 6.38 -9.53 10.83
C MET A 184 5.79 -8.13 10.63
N THR A 185 6.59 -7.11 10.84
CA THR A 185 6.24 -5.75 10.45
C THR A 185 6.54 -5.53 8.97
N VAL A 186 5.65 -4.87 8.26
CA VAL A 186 5.83 -4.61 6.83
C VAL A 186 5.69 -3.11 6.54
N ILE A 187 6.63 -2.53 5.81
CA ILE A 187 6.46 -1.24 5.13
C ILE A 187 6.24 -1.55 3.66
N TYR A 188 5.10 -1.12 3.16
CA TYR A 188 4.66 -1.42 1.80
C TYR A 188 4.47 -0.12 1.02
N THR A 189 5.21 0.08 -0.06
CA THR A 189 4.94 1.20 -0.96
C THR A 189 4.19 0.73 -2.17
N SER A 190 3.24 1.50 -2.61
CA SER A 190 2.51 1.29 -3.85
C SER A 190 1.97 2.62 -4.39
N HIS A 191 1.71 2.67 -5.67
CA HIS A 191 0.86 3.67 -6.30
C HIS A 191 -0.52 3.08 -6.68
N TYR A 192 -0.79 1.82 -6.30
CA TYR A 192 -2.11 1.19 -6.43
C TYR A 192 -2.84 1.26 -5.07
N MET A 193 -3.85 2.13 -4.97
CA MET A 193 -4.65 2.30 -3.74
C MET A 193 -5.28 1.00 -3.28
N GLU A 194 -5.84 0.25 -4.22
CA GLU A 194 -6.51 -1.03 -3.98
C GLU A 194 -5.63 -2.03 -3.20
N GLU A 195 -4.32 -2.05 -3.48
CA GLU A 195 -3.38 -2.90 -2.76
C GLU A 195 -3.22 -2.47 -1.31
N VAL A 196 -3.07 -1.17 -1.09
CA VAL A 196 -2.91 -0.58 0.24
C VAL A 196 -4.19 -0.77 1.05
N GLU A 197 -5.36 -0.56 0.44
CA GLU A 197 -6.67 -0.83 1.05
C GLU A 197 -6.83 -2.30 1.44
N ALA A 198 -6.31 -3.21 0.62
CA ALA A 198 -6.44 -4.65 0.85
C ALA A 198 -5.58 -5.18 2.00
N ILE A 199 -4.42 -4.56 2.30
CA ILE A 199 -3.45 -5.15 3.22
C ILE A 199 -3.00 -4.25 4.37
N CYS A 200 -3.03 -2.91 4.24
CA CYS A 200 -2.43 -2.00 5.23
C CYS A 200 -3.40 -1.66 6.36
N GLN A 201 -2.93 -1.68 7.61
CA GLN A 201 -3.69 -1.21 8.77
C GLN A 201 -3.55 0.30 8.98
N ASN A 202 -2.37 0.85 8.67
CA ASN A 202 -2.09 2.28 8.73
C ASN A 202 -1.46 2.75 7.43
N VAL A 203 -1.73 4.00 7.08
CA VAL A 203 -1.28 4.60 5.83
C VAL A 203 -0.68 5.97 6.10
N TYR A 204 0.44 6.27 5.46
CA TYR A 204 1.04 7.58 5.36
C TYR A 204 0.94 8.05 3.92
N ILE A 205 0.37 9.21 3.69
CA ILE A 205 0.26 9.85 2.38
C ILE A 205 1.35 10.91 2.28
N MET A 206 2.23 10.74 1.28
CA MET A 206 3.31 11.68 1.00
C MET A 206 3.07 12.47 -0.26
N ASP A 207 3.39 13.77 -0.23
CA ASP A 207 3.51 14.60 -1.41
C ASP A 207 4.60 15.66 -1.20
N HIS A 208 5.36 15.98 -2.26
CA HIS A 208 6.45 16.97 -2.24
C HIS A 208 7.40 16.82 -1.04
N GLY A 209 7.77 15.59 -0.69
CA GLY A 209 8.71 15.30 0.40
C GLY A 209 8.12 15.42 1.80
N LYS A 210 6.81 15.60 1.96
CA LYS A 210 6.12 15.75 3.25
C LYS A 210 5.07 14.67 3.43
N ILE A 211 4.77 14.33 4.69
CA ILE A 211 3.57 13.57 5.04
C ILE A 211 2.42 14.57 5.14
N ILE A 212 1.42 14.41 4.27
CA ILE A 212 0.24 15.28 4.20
C ILE A 212 -0.97 14.73 4.96
N ALA A 213 -1.02 13.39 5.15
CA ALA A 213 -2.00 12.72 6.01
C ALA A 213 -1.46 11.38 6.50
N SER A 214 -1.94 10.92 7.65
CA SER A 214 -1.60 9.60 8.19
C SER A 214 -2.69 9.09 9.13
N GLY A 215 -2.88 7.78 9.18
CA GLY A 215 -3.86 7.13 10.05
C GLY A 215 -4.33 5.78 9.53
N THR A 216 -5.37 5.23 10.16
CA THR A 216 -6.10 4.08 9.58
C THR A 216 -6.87 4.54 8.33
N GLN A 217 -7.27 3.59 7.49
CA GLN A 217 -8.05 3.90 6.29
C GLN A 217 -9.35 4.62 6.65
N GLU A 218 -10.07 4.11 7.67
CA GLU A 218 -11.31 4.73 8.14
C GLU A 218 -11.08 6.17 8.62
N ALA A 219 -10.03 6.40 9.42
CA ALA A 219 -9.73 7.74 9.92
C ALA A 219 -9.39 8.73 8.80
N LEU A 220 -8.67 8.27 7.76
CA LEU A 220 -8.35 9.09 6.59
C LEU A 220 -9.58 9.43 5.76
N ILE A 221 -10.48 8.46 5.56
CA ILE A 221 -11.74 8.64 4.86
C ILE A 221 -12.64 9.62 5.64
N ASP A 222 -12.78 9.43 6.94
CA ASP A 222 -13.62 10.29 7.79
C ASP A 222 -13.11 11.74 7.83
N GLN A 223 -11.78 11.94 7.89
CA GLN A 223 -11.16 13.28 7.87
C GLN A 223 -11.30 14.00 6.53
N SER A 224 -11.50 13.25 5.45
CA SER A 224 -11.54 13.83 4.12
C SER A 224 -12.89 14.45 3.74
N ASP A 225 -13.92 14.44 4.62
CA ASP A 225 -15.31 14.76 4.25
C ASP A 225 -15.75 14.09 2.93
N SER A 226 -15.22 12.90 2.68
CA SER A 226 -15.59 12.14 1.50
C SER A 226 -16.97 11.53 1.68
N HIS A 227 -17.81 11.65 0.68
CA HIS A 227 -19.22 11.25 0.76
C HIS A 227 -19.44 9.95 0.00
N THR A 228 -20.41 9.17 0.45
CA THR A 228 -20.88 8.01 -0.30
C THR A 228 -21.54 8.49 -1.59
N SER A 229 -21.09 7.97 -2.71
CA SER A 229 -21.69 8.19 -4.02
C SER A 229 -22.68 7.07 -4.32
N ILE A 230 -23.92 7.42 -4.63
CA ILE A 230 -24.98 6.47 -4.93
C ILE A 230 -25.41 6.72 -6.37
N HIS A 231 -25.14 5.75 -7.24
CA HIS A 231 -25.52 5.77 -8.64
C HIS A 231 -26.86 5.07 -8.78
N LEU A 232 -27.83 5.78 -9.31
CA LEU A 232 -29.21 5.33 -9.51
C LEU A 232 -29.55 5.36 -10.98
N LYS A 233 -30.09 4.24 -11.48
CA LYS A 233 -30.71 4.16 -12.79
C LYS A 233 -32.17 3.77 -12.64
N PHE A 234 -33.01 4.42 -13.40
CA PHE A 234 -34.47 4.27 -13.36
C PHE A 234 -35.00 3.77 -14.70
N ASP A 235 -36.24 3.30 -14.71
CA ASP A 235 -36.95 2.91 -15.93
C ASP A 235 -37.68 4.07 -16.62
N ASP A 236 -37.67 5.27 -16.02
CA ASP A 236 -38.34 6.48 -16.53
C ASP A 236 -37.42 7.71 -16.32
N ASN A 237 -37.79 8.80 -16.97
CA ASN A 237 -37.07 10.09 -16.86
C ASN A 237 -37.29 10.68 -15.47
N VAL A 238 -36.18 10.83 -14.74
CA VAL A 238 -36.17 11.31 -13.34
C VAL A 238 -35.53 12.70 -13.20
N LYS A 239 -35.15 13.35 -14.29
CA LYS A 239 -34.49 14.66 -14.29
C LYS A 239 -35.31 15.76 -13.61
N ASN A 240 -36.63 15.69 -13.75
CA ASN A 240 -37.54 16.62 -13.10
C ASN A 240 -37.76 16.37 -11.60
N ARG A 241 -37.21 15.27 -11.05
CA ARG A 241 -37.35 14.88 -9.65
C ARG A 241 -36.11 15.15 -8.81
N ILE A 242 -35.05 15.70 -9.39
CA ILE A 242 -33.77 15.99 -8.71
C ILE A 242 -33.98 16.79 -7.43
N ASP A 243 -34.87 17.77 -7.41
CA ASP A 243 -35.11 18.60 -6.23
C ASP A 243 -35.82 17.83 -5.09
N GLN A 244 -36.57 16.80 -5.43
CA GLN A 244 -37.15 15.89 -4.41
C GLN A 244 -36.05 15.07 -3.73
N PHE A 245 -35.08 14.55 -4.49
CA PHE A 245 -33.94 13.83 -3.94
C PHE A 245 -33.02 14.71 -3.10
N LYS A 246 -32.84 16.00 -3.44
CA LYS A 246 -32.08 16.97 -2.64
C LYS A 246 -32.66 17.23 -1.27
N GLN A 247 -33.98 17.01 -1.07
CA GLN A 247 -34.65 17.21 0.21
C GLN A 247 -34.51 16.02 1.16
N ILE A 248 -34.00 14.88 0.69
CA ILE A 248 -33.81 13.70 1.51
C ILE A 248 -32.70 13.99 2.53
N LYS A 249 -32.95 13.57 3.76
CA LYS A 249 -32.01 13.77 4.88
C LYS A 249 -30.64 13.17 4.55
N ASN A 250 -29.56 13.91 4.83
CA ASN A 250 -28.18 13.56 4.57
C ASN A 250 -27.80 13.48 3.08
N VAL A 251 -28.66 13.86 2.15
CA VAL A 251 -28.27 14.09 0.76
C VAL A 251 -27.61 15.48 0.67
N MET A 252 -26.40 15.52 0.10
CA MET A 252 -25.60 16.74 -0.01
C MET A 252 -25.65 17.32 -1.42
N ALA A 253 -25.65 16.45 -2.42
CA ALA A 253 -25.77 16.86 -3.82
C ALA A 253 -26.47 15.75 -4.62
N VAL A 254 -27.18 16.17 -5.67
CA VAL A 254 -27.79 15.29 -6.68
C VAL A 254 -27.42 15.83 -8.04
N THR A 255 -26.82 15.00 -8.88
CA THR A 255 -26.40 15.34 -10.24
C THR A 255 -27.03 14.36 -11.21
N ALA A 256 -27.78 14.85 -12.22
CA ALA A 256 -28.21 14.00 -13.33
C ALA A 256 -27.01 13.68 -14.23
N VAL A 257 -26.86 12.42 -14.58
CA VAL A 257 -25.87 11.96 -15.57
C VAL A 257 -26.53 11.85 -16.93
N GLU A 258 -27.70 11.20 -16.96
CA GLU A 258 -28.58 11.08 -18.12
C GLU A 258 -30.02 11.39 -17.67
N ASP A 259 -31.00 11.26 -18.57
CA ASP A 259 -32.41 11.52 -18.24
C ASP A 259 -32.99 10.50 -17.25
N ASP A 260 -32.50 9.28 -17.27
CA ASP A 260 -32.85 8.14 -16.41
C ASP A 260 -31.77 7.78 -15.37
N GLU A 261 -30.67 8.54 -15.31
CA GLU A 261 -29.57 8.27 -14.39
C GLU A 261 -29.21 9.50 -13.54
N MET A 262 -28.99 9.25 -12.25
CA MET A 262 -28.48 10.27 -11.33
C MET A 262 -27.44 9.73 -10.36
N VAL A 263 -26.58 10.62 -9.89
CA VAL A 263 -25.63 10.39 -8.82
C VAL A 263 -25.98 11.23 -7.62
N ILE A 264 -26.15 10.58 -6.47
CA ILE A 264 -26.41 11.23 -5.19
C ILE A 264 -25.15 11.17 -4.34
N LEU A 265 -24.68 12.30 -3.87
CA LEU A 265 -23.66 12.37 -2.81
C LEU A 265 -24.38 12.45 -1.48
N ALA A 266 -24.16 11.45 -0.63
CA ALA A 266 -24.82 11.35 0.67
C ALA A 266 -23.78 11.24 1.80
N GLY A 267 -24.02 11.98 2.88
CA GLY A 267 -23.27 11.91 4.13
C GLY A 267 -23.90 10.91 5.12
N GLY A 268 -23.08 10.40 6.07
CA GLY A 268 -23.58 9.58 7.20
C GLY A 268 -23.53 8.06 6.98
N ASN A 269 -23.25 7.32 8.06
CA ASN A 269 -22.97 5.89 8.09
C ASN A 269 -24.21 5.03 7.78
N GLY A 270 -24.50 4.80 6.50
CA GLY A 270 -25.49 3.81 6.03
C GLY A 270 -26.98 4.18 6.20
N ASN A 271 -27.32 5.22 6.95
CA ASN A 271 -28.71 5.67 7.10
C ASN A 271 -29.24 6.37 5.86
N SER A 272 -28.41 7.11 5.15
CA SER A 272 -28.78 7.82 3.92
C SER A 272 -29.31 6.89 2.83
N GLN A 273 -28.71 5.70 2.69
CA GLN A 273 -29.15 4.68 1.72
C GLN A 273 -30.60 4.23 1.98
N LYS A 274 -30.95 3.99 3.26
CA LYS A 274 -32.31 3.61 3.65
C LYS A 274 -33.32 4.71 3.35
N GLU A 275 -32.95 5.95 3.64
CA GLU A 275 -33.82 7.12 3.37
C GLU A 275 -34.01 7.32 1.86
N ILE A 276 -32.98 7.15 1.05
CA ILE A 276 -33.05 7.25 -0.42
C ILE A 276 -33.93 6.12 -0.98
N ILE A 277 -33.74 4.87 -0.56
CA ILE A 277 -34.58 3.74 -1.00
C ILE A 277 -36.04 3.98 -0.61
N ARG A 278 -36.32 4.46 0.61
CA ARG A 278 -37.66 4.78 1.05
C ARG A 278 -38.30 5.86 0.18
N ALA A 279 -37.55 6.93 -0.11
CA ALA A 279 -38.02 8.00 -0.98
C ALA A 279 -38.34 7.52 -2.41
N ILE A 280 -37.51 6.62 -2.98
CA ILE A 280 -37.78 5.99 -4.29
C ILE A 280 -39.10 5.21 -4.25
N MET A 281 -39.34 4.42 -3.20
CA MET A 281 -40.57 3.67 -3.03
C MET A 281 -41.81 4.59 -2.89
N GLU A 282 -41.68 5.69 -2.12
CA GLU A 282 -42.75 6.67 -1.95
C GLU A 282 -43.07 7.47 -3.22
N MET A 283 -42.07 7.65 -4.09
CA MET A 283 -42.23 8.30 -5.39
C MET A 283 -42.82 7.38 -6.48
N GLU A 284 -42.96 6.08 -6.18
CA GLU A 284 -43.43 5.04 -7.12
C GLU A 284 -42.66 5.02 -8.43
N ILE A 285 -41.32 5.21 -8.38
CA ILE A 285 -40.45 5.20 -9.54
C ILE A 285 -39.80 3.83 -9.66
N GLY A 286 -39.78 3.27 -10.86
CA GLY A 286 -39.11 2.01 -11.15
C GLY A 286 -37.59 2.14 -11.10
N LEU A 287 -36.94 1.42 -10.15
CA LEU A 287 -35.52 1.41 -9.97
C LEU A 287 -34.90 0.25 -10.75
N VAL A 288 -33.98 0.56 -11.66
CA VAL A 288 -33.24 -0.45 -12.47
C VAL A 288 -31.94 -0.87 -11.78
N SER A 289 -31.14 0.09 -11.30
CA SER A 289 -29.95 -0.20 -10.52
C SER A 289 -29.75 0.77 -9.35
N PHE A 290 -29.08 0.26 -8.30
CA PHE A 290 -28.73 0.99 -7.08
C PHE A 290 -27.31 0.59 -6.68
N ASP A 291 -26.32 1.36 -7.16
CA ASP A 291 -24.92 1.07 -6.92
C ASP A 291 -24.32 2.07 -5.92
N VAL A 292 -23.70 1.55 -4.87
CA VAL A 292 -23.14 2.35 -3.79
C VAL A 292 -21.62 2.29 -3.83
N THR A 293 -21.01 3.42 -4.11
CA THR A 293 -19.57 3.60 -4.03
C THR A 293 -19.23 4.30 -2.72
N LYS A 294 -18.65 3.54 -1.78
CA LYS A 294 -18.15 4.12 -0.53
C LYS A 294 -16.89 4.95 -0.82
N PRO A 295 -16.63 5.98 0.00
CA PRO A 295 -15.38 6.71 -0.06
C PRO A 295 -14.20 5.73 0.09
N ASN A 296 -13.18 5.94 -0.71
CA ASN A 296 -11.96 5.16 -0.71
C ASN A 296 -10.71 6.07 -0.57
N LEU A 297 -9.54 5.45 -0.38
CA LEU A 297 -8.28 6.20 -0.25
C LEU A 297 -7.94 7.01 -1.52
N GLU A 298 -8.41 6.60 -2.69
CA GLU A 298 -8.19 7.33 -3.94
C GLU A 298 -8.88 8.69 -3.92
N GLN A 299 -10.11 8.76 -3.44
CA GLN A 299 -10.84 10.02 -3.28
C GLN A 299 -10.18 10.92 -2.23
N VAL A 300 -9.72 10.33 -1.11
CA VAL A 300 -8.93 11.06 -0.09
C VAL A 300 -7.68 11.65 -0.70
N PHE A 301 -6.94 10.85 -1.46
CA PHE A 301 -5.70 11.27 -2.10
C PHE A 301 -5.94 12.40 -3.11
N LEU A 302 -6.91 12.24 -4.02
CA LEU A 302 -7.30 13.26 -5.00
C LEU A 302 -7.66 14.58 -4.32
N LYS A 303 -8.42 14.53 -3.23
CA LYS A 303 -8.82 15.72 -2.47
C LYS A 303 -7.62 16.44 -1.83
N LEU A 304 -6.67 15.67 -1.27
CA LEU A 304 -5.49 16.23 -0.58
C LEU A 304 -4.44 16.78 -1.55
N THR A 305 -4.26 16.17 -2.72
CA THR A 305 -3.19 16.52 -3.66
C THR A 305 -3.68 17.31 -4.88
N GLY A 306 -4.97 17.27 -5.17
CA GLY A 306 -5.56 17.86 -6.38
C GLY A 306 -5.22 17.13 -7.68
N ARG A 307 -4.58 15.96 -7.60
CA ARG A 307 -4.16 15.12 -8.75
C ARG A 307 -4.20 13.65 -8.42
N GLY A 308 -4.33 12.79 -9.44
CA GLY A 308 -4.29 11.33 -9.29
C GLY A 308 -2.88 10.81 -8.97
N LEU A 309 -2.78 9.59 -8.42
CA LEU A 309 -1.49 8.93 -8.14
C LEU A 309 -0.70 8.58 -9.41
N ARG A 310 -1.38 8.48 -10.53
CA ARG A 310 -0.82 8.04 -11.82
C ARG A 310 -0.40 9.19 -12.74
N ASP A 311 -0.62 10.43 -12.32
CA ASP A 311 -0.28 11.64 -13.09
C ASP A 311 1.17 12.09 -12.86
#